data_b6a8d4cacf57f840b13309aaec88751d
#
_entry.id   b6a8d4cacf57f840b13309aaec88751d
#
_cell.length_a   1.000
_cell.length_b   1.000
_cell.length_c   1.000
_cell.angle_alpha   90.00
_cell.angle_beta   90.00
_cell.angle_gamma   90.00
#
_symmetry.space_group_name_H-M   'P 1'
#
loop_
_entity.id
_entity.type
_entity.pdbx_description
1 polymer ?
#
loop_
_entity_poly.entity_id
_entity_poly.type
_entity_poly.pdbx_seq_one_letter_code
_entity_poly.pdbx_strand_id
1 'polypeptide(L)'
;SGHFPDVEMYFLPMQCQQCENPECVTVCPTGASFKDENGVIRVDREQCIGCQLCMSACPYGVRYLDEEANVVDKCDLCADRVEQGLLPHCVTQCASRARFFGDLDEGVGEFEGPAAPKDPKAVSYEDMQKSRVKMKDYVEAYEETDIHTIVDSGNGPHVCYLLRAPRKWREEDYPVLSDPKTVEAICDAMK
;
A
#
# COMPACT_ATOMS: atom_id res chain seq x y z
N SER A 1 -2.34 6.21 -20.28
CA SER A 1 -1.44 7.03 -21.12
C SER A 1 -1.51 6.55 -22.57
N GLY A 2 -0.96 7.31 -23.52
CA GLY A 2 -0.95 6.98 -24.93
C GLY A 2 -1.94 7.81 -25.77
N HIS A 3 -1.80 7.69 -27.10
CA HIS A 3 -2.71 8.29 -28.07
C HIS A 3 -3.54 7.22 -28.74
N PHE A 4 -4.84 7.49 -28.98
CA PHE A 4 -5.68 6.55 -29.71
C PHE A 4 -5.04 6.23 -31.08
N PRO A 5 -4.98 4.93 -31.50
CA PRO A 5 -5.58 3.74 -30.86
C PRO A 5 -4.75 3.08 -29.75
N ASP A 6 -3.51 3.52 -29.50
CA ASP A 6 -2.55 2.90 -28.57
C ASP A 6 -2.74 3.47 -27.15
N VAL A 7 -3.89 3.24 -26.56
CA VAL A 7 -4.24 3.70 -25.21
C VAL A 7 -4.06 2.57 -24.21
N GLU A 8 -3.25 2.78 -23.17
CA GLU A 8 -3.16 1.89 -22.02
C GLU A 8 -3.84 2.50 -20.79
N MET A 9 -4.62 1.71 -20.11
CA MET A 9 -5.25 2.05 -18.83
C MET A 9 -5.11 0.90 -17.85
N TYR A 10 -4.74 1.21 -16.61
CA TYR A 10 -4.69 0.23 -15.54
C TYR A 10 -5.08 0.89 -14.21
N PHE A 11 -5.51 0.07 -13.26
CA PHE A 11 -5.84 0.51 -11.92
C PHE A 11 -4.66 0.24 -10.99
N LEU A 12 -4.23 1.27 -10.27
CA LEU A 12 -3.25 1.15 -9.19
C LEU A 12 -3.99 1.21 -7.85
N PRO A 13 -4.05 0.11 -7.10
CA PRO A 13 -4.68 0.13 -5.79
C PRO A 13 -3.82 0.93 -4.81
N MET A 14 -4.35 2.06 -4.36
CA MET A 14 -3.65 2.94 -3.43
C MET A 14 -4.01 2.60 -1.99
N GLN A 15 -3.01 2.30 -1.18
CA GLN A 15 -3.13 2.03 0.26
C GLN A 15 -2.14 2.88 1.04
N CYS A 16 -2.19 2.85 2.38
CA CYS A 16 -1.16 3.50 3.18
C CYS A 16 0.22 2.96 2.81
N GLN A 17 1.16 3.86 2.51
CA GLN A 17 2.50 3.52 2.03
C GLN A 17 3.45 3.15 3.17
N GLN A 18 3.01 3.18 4.43
CA GLN A 18 3.82 2.85 5.61
C GLN A 18 5.20 3.53 5.60
N CYS A 19 5.18 4.84 5.44
CA CYS A 19 6.34 5.68 5.17
C CYS A 19 7.43 5.58 6.24
N GLU A 20 8.70 5.72 5.81
CA GLU A 20 9.82 5.82 6.75
C GLU A 20 9.73 7.13 7.56
N ASN A 21 9.45 8.25 6.90
CA ASN A 21 9.32 9.58 7.48
C ASN A 21 7.85 10.06 7.37
N PRO A 22 6.94 9.59 8.23
CA PRO A 22 5.50 9.81 8.06
C PRO A 22 5.07 11.21 8.52
N GLU A 23 4.89 12.15 7.61
CA GLU A 23 4.37 13.49 7.91
C GLU A 23 3.05 13.46 8.69
N CYS A 24 2.21 12.47 8.41
CA CYS A 24 0.94 12.28 9.11
C CYS A 24 1.08 11.92 10.60
N VAL A 25 2.24 11.47 11.03
CA VAL A 25 2.59 11.29 12.45
C VAL A 25 3.07 12.61 13.03
N THR A 26 3.97 13.30 12.32
CA THR A 26 4.57 14.56 12.75
C THR A 26 3.54 15.64 13.02
N VAL A 27 2.49 15.74 12.20
CA VAL A 27 1.46 16.79 12.35
C VAL A 27 0.37 16.45 13.37
N CYS A 28 0.39 15.28 13.99
CA CYS A 28 -0.67 14.86 14.91
C CYS A 28 -0.53 15.57 16.25
N PRO A 29 -1.48 16.46 16.64
CA PRO A 29 -1.34 17.25 17.86
C PRO A 29 -1.54 16.45 19.14
N THR A 30 -2.24 15.31 19.06
CA THR A 30 -2.51 14.42 20.20
C THR A 30 -1.57 13.23 20.28
N GLY A 31 -0.72 13.00 19.24
CA GLY A 31 0.09 11.80 19.14
C GLY A 31 -0.72 10.54 18.78
N ALA A 32 -2.01 10.67 18.47
CA ALA A 32 -2.85 9.53 18.09
C ALA A 32 -2.35 8.82 16.82
N SER A 33 -1.74 9.54 15.89
CA SER A 33 -1.05 8.92 14.75
C SER A 33 0.40 8.68 15.14
N PHE A 34 0.85 7.44 15.10
CA PHE A 34 2.20 7.06 15.56
C PHE A 34 2.80 5.96 14.67
N LYS A 35 4.12 5.79 14.73
CA LYS A 35 4.85 4.66 14.15
C LYS A 35 5.19 3.72 15.31
N ASP A 36 4.77 2.47 15.23
CA ASP A 36 5.04 1.49 16.27
C ASP A 36 6.49 0.93 16.18
N GLU A 37 6.85 0.04 17.10
CA GLU A 37 8.18 -0.57 17.16
C GLU A 37 8.52 -1.47 15.95
N ASN A 38 7.49 -1.94 15.23
CA ASN A 38 7.63 -2.73 14.01
C ASN A 38 7.64 -1.85 12.74
N GLY A 39 7.65 -0.53 12.89
CA GLY A 39 7.64 0.42 11.78
C GLY A 39 6.27 0.65 11.15
N VAL A 40 5.20 0.08 11.69
CA VAL A 40 3.83 0.24 11.18
C VAL A 40 3.25 1.56 11.65
N ILE A 41 2.71 2.33 10.72
CA ILE A 41 1.98 3.56 11.04
C ILE A 41 0.58 3.19 11.52
N ARG A 42 0.24 3.55 12.75
CA ARG A 42 -1.05 3.23 13.39
C ARG A 42 -1.80 4.51 13.80
N VAL A 43 -3.05 4.35 14.19
CA VAL A 43 -3.87 5.41 14.79
C VAL A 43 -4.50 4.86 16.06
N ASP A 44 -4.22 5.53 17.17
CA ASP A 44 -4.93 5.28 18.43
C ASP A 44 -6.28 5.99 18.36
N ARG A 45 -7.35 5.21 18.28
CA ARG A 45 -8.71 5.71 18.12
C ARG A 45 -9.22 6.43 19.37
N GLU A 46 -8.68 6.11 20.56
CA GLU A 46 -9.07 6.75 21.82
C GLU A 46 -8.44 8.14 21.97
N GLN A 47 -7.24 8.34 21.42
CA GLN A 47 -6.54 9.63 21.44
C GLN A 47 -6.90 10.52 20.25
N CYS A 48 -7.50 9.96 19.19
CA CYS A 48 -7.82 10.69 17.97
C CYS A 48 -9.00 11.64 18.21
N ILE A 49 -8.82 12.92 17.90
CA ILE A 49 -9.86 13.96 18.02
C ILE A 49 -10.53 14.31 16.68
N GLY A 50 -10.27 13.57 15.62
CA GLY A 50 -10.89 13.80 14.31
C GLY A 50 -10.50 15.10 13.60
N CYS A 51 -9.39 15.75 13.97
CA CYS A 51 -8.99 17.07 13.44
C CYS A 51 -8.55 17.05 11.96
N GLN A 52 -8.36 15.89 11.35
CA GLN A 52 -8.03 15.66 9.93
C GLN A 52 -6.68 16.22 9.45
N LEU A 53 -5.84 16.81 10.31
CA LEU A 53 -4.53 17.33 9.90
C LEU A 53 -3.67 16.25 9.22
N CYS A 54 -3.71 15.02 9.71
CA CYS A 54 -2.99 13.89 9.12
C CYS A 54 -3.53 13.45 7.76
N MET A 55 -4.79 13.77 7.43
CA MET A 55 -5.35 13.56 6.09
C MET A 55 -4.76 14.57 5.11
N SER A 56 -4.71 15.84 5.50
CA SER A 56 -4.14 16.93 4.67
C SER A 56 -2.63 16.78 4.47
N ALA A 57 -1.91 16.22 5.46
CA ALA A 57 -0.48 16.00 5.38
C ALA A 57 -0.07 14.75 4.59
N CYS A 58 -1.02 13.86 4.28
CA CYS A 58 -0.72 12.64 3.53
C CYS A 58 -0.66 12.92 2.02
N PRO A 59 0.52 12.86 1.37
CA PRO A 59 0.62 13.15 -0.06
C PRO A 59 -0.08 12.10 -0.94
N TYR A 60 -0.41 10.95 -0.37
CA TYR A 60 -1.05 9.84 -1.07
C TYR A 60 -2.58 9.81 -0.90
N GLY A 61 -3.15 10.66 -0.05
CA GLY A 61 -4.59 10.77 0.15
C GLY A 61 -5.28 9.50 0.67
N VAL A 62 -4.58 8.66 1.42
CA VAL A 62 -5.04 7.31 1.81
C VAL A 62 -5.64 7.23 3.21
N ARG A 63 -5.86 8.37 3.85
CA ARG A 63 -6.54 8.47 5.15
C ARG A 63 -7.98 8.91 4.94
N TYR A 64 -8.88 8.41 5.75
CA TYR A 64 -10.29 8.77 5.73
C TYR A 64 -10.82 9.05 7.13
N LEU A 65 -11.90 9.82 7.22
CA LEU A 65 -12.63 10.07 8.45
C LEU A 65 -13.71 9.00 8.62
N ASP A 66 -13.69 8.32 9.74
CA ASP A 66 -14.83 7.54 10.22
C ASP A 66 -15.81 8.54 10.89
N GLU A 67 -16.86 8.88 10.17
CA GLU A 67 -17.81 9.92 10.60
C GLU A 67 -18.63 9.50 11.82
N GLU A 68 -18.87 8.19 12.01
CA GLU A 68 -19.63 7.69 13.15
C GLU A 68 -18.82 7.81 14.45
N ALA A 69 -17.56 7.43 14.41
CA ALA A 69 -16.65 7.52 15.54
C ALA A 69 -15.95 8.86 15.66
N ASN A 70 -16.02 9.72 14.64
CA ASN A 70 -15.30 10.98 14.50
C ASN A 70 -13.78 10.83 14.71
N VAL A 71 -13.19 9.78 14.13
CA VAL A 71 -11.75 9.51 14.17
C VAL A 71 -11.21 9.28 12.76
N VAL A 72 -9.93 9.61 12.54
CA VAL A 72 -9.27 9.30 11.26
C VAL A 72 -8.75 7.88 11.29
N ASP A 73 -8.94 7.17 10.18
CA ASP A 73 -8.45 5.80 10.04
C ASP A 73 -7.71 5.58 8.71
N LYS A 74 -7.03 4.44 8.58
CA LYS A 74 -6.27 4.03 7.39
C LYS A 74 -5.85 2.55 7.50
N CYS A 75 -5.23 2.02 6.46
CA CYS A 75 -4.59 0.70 6.49
C CYS A 75 -3.45 0.65 7.52
N ASP A 76 -3.52 -0.27 8.46
CA ASP A 76 -2.56 -0.55 9.53
C ASP A 76 -1.72 -1.81 9.28
N LEU A 77 -1.68 -2.31 8.03
CA LEU A 77 -1.12 -3.62 7.63
C LEU A 77 -1.76 -4.82 8.34
N CYS A 78 -2.94 -4.64 8.95
CA CYS A 78 -3.58 -5.64 9.80
C CYS A 78 -2.63 -6.10 10.94
N ALA A 79 -2.03 -5.15 11.65
CA ALA A 79 -1.00 -5.39 12.66
C ALA A 79 -1.38 -6.49 13.64
N ASP A 80 -2.60 -6.46 14.17
CA ASP A 80 -3.09 -7.47 15.12
C ASP A 80 -3.09 -8.91 14.54
N ARG A 81 -3.24 -9.05 13.21
CA ARG A 81 -3.13 -10.35 12.53
C ARG A 81 -1.68 -10.76 12.33
N VAL A 82 -0.85 -9.80 11.92
CA VAL A 82 0.59 -10.02 11.69
C VAL A 82 1.26 -10.44 13.00
N GLU A 83 0.91 -9.83 14.12
CA GLU A 83 1.37 -10.23 15.46
C GLU A 83 0.99 -11.69 15.81
N GLN A 84 -0.13 -12.19 15.28
CA GLN A 84 -0.55 -13.59 15.41
C GLN A 84 0.10 -14.52 14.36
N GLY A 85 1.02 -14.03 13.56
CA GLY A 85 1.67 -14.79 12.47
C GLY A 85 0.76 -15.01 11.26
N LEU A 86 -0.32 -14.26 11.12
CA LEU A 86 -1.25 -14.33 9.98
C LEU A 86 -0.91 -13.25 8.95
N LEU A 87 -1.13 -13.54 7.66
CA LEU A 87 -1.00 -12.56 6.60
C LEU A 87 -2.13 -11.51 6.68
N PRO A 88 -1.87 -10.27 6.21
CA PRO A 88 -2.90 -9.24 6.07
C PRO A 88 -4.12 -9.73 5.28
N HIS A 89 -5.31 -9.23 5.61
CA HIS A 89 -6.55 -9.64 4.93
C HIS A 89 -6.53 -9.39 3.41
N CYS A 90 -6.01 -8.25 2.98
CA CYS A 90 -5.94 -7.91 1.56
C CYS A 90 -4.99 -8.84 0.77
N VAL A 91 -4.04 -9.48 1.44
CA VAL A 91 -3.15 -10.49 0.87
C VAL A 91 -3.89 -11.82 0.77
N THR A 92 -4.50 -12.30 1.86
CA THR A 92 -5.19 -13.60 1.90
C THR A 92 -6.44 -13.66 1.03
N GLN A 93 -7.14 -12.53 0.88
CA GLN A 93 -8.39 -12.46 0.10
C GLN A 93 -8.20 -12.05 -1.37
N CYS A 94 -6.98 -11.78 -1.80
CA CYS A 94 -6.72 -11.42 -3.18
C CYS A 94 -6.95 -12.61 -4.13
N ALA A 95 -8.06 -12.60 -4.86
CA ALA A 95 -8.40 -13.69 -5.78
C ALA A 95 -7.35 -13.89 -6.90
N SER A 96 -6.73 -12.80 -7.35
CA SER A 96 -5.66 -12.85 -8.35
C SER A 96 -4.28 -13.14 -7.75
N ARG A 97 -4.17 -13.22 -6.41
CA ARG A 97 -2.90 -13.40 -5.69
C ARG A 97 -1.82 -12.40 -6.07
N ALA A 98 -2.24 -11.18 -6.31
CA ALA A 98 -1.38 -10.07 -6.73
C ALA A 98 -0.82 -9.26 -5.55
N ARG A 99 -1.03 -9.72 -4.31
CA ARG A 99 -0.56 -9.04 -3.10
C ARG A 99 0.29 -9.97 -2.27
N PHE A 100 1.43 -9.45 -1.84
CA PHE A 100 2.42 -10.11 -0.99
C PHE A 100 2.74 -9.22 0.20
N PHE A 101 3.22 -9.82 1.27
CA PHE A 101 3.63 -9.12 2.49
C PHE A 101 4.92 -9.73 3.02
N GLY A 102 5.87 -8.91 3.44
CA GLY A 102 7.14 -9.38 3.97
C GLY A 102 8.05 -8.25 4.38
N ASP A 103 9.27 -8.60 4.75
CA ASP A 103 10.31 -7.69 5.15
C ASP A 103 11.11 -7.22 3.91
N LEU A 104 11.27 -5.90 3.76
CA LEU A 104 12.03 -5.34 2.64
C LEU A 104 13.53 -5.62 2.73
N ASP A 105 14.06 -5.78 3.95
CA ASP A 105 15.48 -6.04 4.18
C ASP A 105 15.89 -7.46 3.76
N GLU A 106 14.94 -8.42 3.83
CA GLU A 106 15.16 -9.79 3.35
C GLU A 106 15.06 -9.92 1.81
N GLY A 107 14.59 -8.87 1.15
CA GLY A 107 14.42 -8.83 -0.29
C GLY A 107 13.03 -9.26 -0.77
N VAL A 108 12.61 -8.69 -1.89
CA VAL A 108 11.24 -8.84 -2.42
C VAL A 108 10.91 -10.29 -2.79
N GLY A 109 11.90 -11.08 -3.17
CA GLY A 109 11.72 -12.52 -3.47
C GLY A 109 11.31 -13.37 -2.27
N GLU A 110 11.56 -12.91 -1.06
CA GLU A 110 11.20 -13.59 0.20
C GLU A 110 9.80 -13.20 0.72
N PHE A 111 9.11 -12.29 0.05
CA PHE A 111 7.74 -11.91 0.40
C PHE A 111 6.78 -13.07 0.25
N GLU A 112 5.86 -13.18 1.17
CA GLU A 112 4.88 -14.25 1.22
C GLU A 112 3.50 -13.78 0.76
N GLY A 113 2.81 -14.65 0.04
CA GLY A 113 1.42 -14.49 -0.37
C GLY A 113 0.61 -15.75 -0.08
N PRO A 114 -0.70 -15.74 -0.34
CA PRO A 114 -1.54 -16.92 -0.13
C PRO A 114 -1.20 -17.99 -1.17
N ALA A 115 -0.99 -19.24 -0.72
CA ALA A 115 -0.82 -20.39 -1.61
C ALA A 115 -2.08 -20.68 -2.44
N ALA A 116 -1.89 -21.24 -3.63
CA ALA A 116 -2.98 -21.80 -4.38
C ALA A 116 -3.51 -23.06 -3.66
N PRO A 117 -4.79 -23.13 -3.30
CA PRO A 117 -5.34 -24.40 -2.83
C PRO A 117 -5.22 -25.44 -3.93
N LYS A 118 -4.68 -26.63 -3.61
CA LYS A 118 -4.61 -27.75 -4.57
C LYS A 118 -6.00 -28.23 -4.97
N ASP A 119 -6.94 -28.20 -4.03
CA ASP A 119 -8.36 -28.44 -4.25
C ASP A 119 -9.16 -27.34 -3.53
N PRO A 120 -9.79 -26.41 -4.26
CA PRO A 120 -10.58 -25.34 -3.67
C PRO A 120 -11.77 -25.82 -2.84
N LYS A 121 -12.24 -27.06 -3.06
CA LYS A 121 -13.39 -27.63 -2.34
C LYS A 121 -12.99 -28.32 -1.04
N ALA A 122 -11.73 -28.73 -0.93
CA ALA A 122 -11.21 -29.47 0.22
C ALA A 122 -10.54 -28.59 1.27
N VAL A 123 -10.31 -27.28 0.96
CA VAL A 123 -9.54 -26.37 1.80
C VAL A 123 -10.46 -25.52 2.65
N SER A 124 -10.29 -25.58 3.96
CA SER A 124 -10.99 -24.67 4.87
C SER A 124 -10.46 -23.24 4.77
N TYR A 125 -11.26 -22.26 5.21
CA TYR A 125 -10.81 -20.86 5.27
C TYR A 125 -9.56 -20.69 6.17
N GLU A 126 -9.46 -21.45 7.25
CA GLU A 126 -8.30 -21.45 8.15
C GLU A 126 -7.04 -22.00 7.46
N ASP A 127 -7.17 -23.07 6.67
CA ASP A 127 -6.05 -23.64 5.93
C ASP A 127 -5.56 -22.68 4.86
N MET A 128 -6.48 -21.97 4.19
CA MET A 128 -6.12 -20.93 3.21
C MET A 128 -5.34 -19.78 3.85
N GLN A 129 -5.67 -19.41 5.09
CA GLN A 129 -4.96 -18.35 5.81
C GLN A 129 -3.55 -18.75 6.25
N LYS A 130 -3.33 -20.04 6.48
CA LYS A 130 -2.05 -20.61 6.92
C LYS A 130 -1.13 -21.01 5.76
N SER A 131 -1.72 -21.27 4.59
CA SER A 131 -0.98 -21.64 3.40
C SER A 131 -0.28 -20.45 2.78
N ARG A 132 1.06 -20.49 2.70
CA ARG A 132 1.89 -19.41 2.20
C ARG A 132 2.78 -19.88 1.05
N VAL A 133 3.07 -19.00 0.14
CA VAL A 133 4.02 -19.19 -0.95
C VAL A 133 4.89 -17.95 -1.07
N LYS A 134 6.18 -18.15 -1.28
CA LYS A 134 7.10 -17.03 -1.50
C LYS A 134 6.92 -16.47 -2.90
N MET A 135 7.11 -15.16 -3.06
CA MET A 135 6.99 -14.51 -4.35
C MET A 135 7.91 -15.13 -5.39
N LYS A 136 9.15 -15.48 -5.05
CA LYS A 136 10.11 -16.14 -5.92
C LYS A 136 9.63 -17.49 -6.48
N ASP A 137 8.80 -18.21 -5.71
CA ASP A 137 8.25 -19.50 -6.13
C ASP A 137 6.98 -19.36 -6.97
N TYR A 138 6.35 -18.18 -6.90
CA TYR A 138 5.09 -17.86 -7.59
C TYR A 138 5.32 -17.21 -8.96
N VAL A 139 6.38 -16.41 -9.08
CA VAL A 139 6.72 -15.67 -10.31
C VAL A 139 8.07 -16.17 -10.81
N GLU A 140 8.06 -17.05 -11.84
CA GLU A 140 9.26 -17.67 -12.42
C GLU A 140 10.30 -16.69 -12.97
N ALA A 141 9.92 -15.44 -13.21
CA ALA A 141 10.82 -14.40 -13.68
C ALA A 141 10.29 -13.01 -13.28
N TYR A 142 10.75 -12.49 -12.18
CA TYR A 142 10.65 -11.06 -11.95
C TYR A 142 12.06 -10.48 -11.83
N GLU A 143 12.30 -9.37 -12.50
CA GLU A 143 13.56 -8.64 -12.41
C GLU A 143 13.42 -7.54 -11.36
N GLU A 144 14.45 -7.27 -10.57
CA GLU A 144 14.46 -6.17 -9.59
C GLU A 144 14.14 -4.81 -10.22
N THR A 145 14.45 -4.66 -11.51
CA THR A 145 14.13 -3.47 -12.31
C THR A 145 12.63 -3.24 -12.53
N ASP A 146 11.79 -4.24 -12.27
CA ASP A 146 10.34 -4.14 -12.42
C ASP A 146 9.64 -3.81 -11.09
N ILE A 147 10.41 -3.52 -10.04
CA ILE A 147 9.93 -3.09 -8.72
C ILE A 147 9.92 -1.57 -8.66
N HIS A 148 8.79 -1.00 -8.33
CA HIS A 148 8.61 0.45 -8.23
C HIS A 148 7.92 0.83 -6.93
N THR A 149 8.38 1.90 -6.31
CA THR A 149 7.62 2.60 -5.28
C THR A 149 6.81 3.72 -5.92
N ILE A 150 5.78 4.19 -5.24
CA ILE A 150 5.10 5.43 -5.62
C ILE A 150 6.09 6.61 -5.49
N VAL A 151 5.79 7.72 -6.17
CA VAL A 151 6.64 8.93 -6.09
C VAL A 151 6.91 9.30 -4.64
N ASP A 152 8.18 9.40 -4.29
CA ASP A 152 8.62 9.80 -2.96
C ASP A 152 8.69 11.33 -2.87
N SER A 153 7.81 11.90 -2.05
CA SER A 153 7.82 13.33 -1.71
C SER A 153 8.62 13.67 -0.45
N GLY A 154 9.56 12.81 -0.06
CA GLY A 154 10.38 12.91 1.16
C GLY A 154 9.88 12.01 2.29
N ASN A 155 8.82 11.25 2.07
CA ASN A 155 8.21 10.39 3.09
C ASN A 155 8.81 8.97 3.14
N GLY A 156 9.56 8.53 2.13
CA GLY A 156 10.11 7.17 2.03
C GLY A 156 9.00 6.09 2.02
N PRO A 157 8.25 5.92 0.91
CA PRO A 157 7.18 4.93 0.83
C PRO A 157 7.74 3.50 0.78
N HIS A 158 7.17 2.58 1.57
CA HIS A 158 7.60 1.18 1.65
C HIS A 158 6.76 0.21 0.81
N VAL A 159 5.62 0.65 0.25
CA VAL A 159 4.83 -0.22 -0.63
C VAL A 159 5.46 -0.30 -2.01
N CYS A 160 5.78 -1.51 -2.45
CA CYS A 160 6.34 -1.78 -3.75
C CYS A 160 5.29 -2.30 -4.72
N TYR A 161 5.39 -1.87 -5.98
CA TYR A 161 4.54 -2.28 -7.08
C TYR A 161 5.36 -3.05 -8.11
N LEU A 162 4.90 -4.25 -8.46
CA LEU A 162 5.50 -5.06 -9.50
C LEU A 162 4.71 -4.86 -10.80
N LEU A 163 5.39 -4.46 -11.86
CA LEU A 163 4.78 -4.24 -13.16
C LEU A 163 5.22 -5.33 -14.12
N ARG A 164 4.25 -5.92 -14.84
CA ARG A 164 4.56 -6.89 -15.91
C ARG A 164 5.05 -6.18 -17.17
N ALA A 165 6.12 -6.69 -17.77
CA ALA A 165 6.48 -6.27 -19.13
C ALA A 165 5.32 -6.59 -20.12
N PRO A 166 4.99 -5.74 -21.11
CA PRO A 166 5.72 -4.51 -21.50
C PRO A 166 5.34 -3.26 -20.71
N ARG A 167 4.53 -3.38 -19.67
CA ARG A 167 4.05 -2.25 -18.85
C ARG A 167 5.16 -1.80 -17.92
N LYS A 168 6.16 -1.14 -18.47
CA LYS A 168 7.18 -0.48 -17.67
C LYS A 168 6.61 0.83 -17.14
N TRP A 169 6.76 1.03 -15.85
CA TRP A 169 6.51 2.32 -15.23
C TRP A 169 7.50 3.32 -15.84
N ARG A 170 6.97 4.31 -16.55
CA ARG A 170 7.80 5.39 -17.08
C ARG A 170 7.49 6.65 -16.28
N GLU A 171 8.51 7.31 -15.74
CA GLU A 171 8.35 8.61 -15.07
C GLU A 171 7.64 9.63 -15.96
N GLU A 172 7.89 9.54 -17.28
CA GLU A 172 7.25 10.37 -18.31
C GLU A 172 5.73 10.11 -18.45
N ASP A 173 5.24 8.94 -18.06
CA ASP A 173 3.80 8.60 -18.09
C ASP A 173 3.05 9.15 -16.86
N TYR A 174 3.78 9.61 -15.83
CA TYR A 174 3.26 10.21 -14.61
C TYR A 174 3.87 11.57 -14.28
N PRO A 175 3.85 12.53 -15.21
CA PRO A 175 4.30 13.89 -14.90
C PRO A 175 3.45 14.53 -13.80
N VAL A 176 2.26 13.99 -13.55
CA VAL A 176 1.25 14.49 -12.63
C VAL A 176 1.67 14.43 -11.17
N LEU A 177 2.45 13.41 -10.77
CA LEU A 177 2.83 13.21 -9.37
C LEU A 177 4.26 13.66 -9.06
N SER A 178 5.09 13.90 -10.08
CA SER A 178 6.49 14.31 -9.91
C SER A 178 6.73 15.81 -10.06
N ASP A 179 5.77 16.57 -10.62
CA ASP A 179 5.89 18.01 -10.81
C ASP A 179 4.90 18.77 -9.90
N PRO A 180 5.41 19.55 -8.92
CA PRO A 180 4.57 20.37 -8.05
C PRO A 180 3.60 21.31 -8.81
N LYS A 181 3.99 21.80 -9.98
CA LYS A 181 3.14 22.66 -10.81
C LYS A 181 1.95 21.93 -11.41
N THR A 182 2.09 20.65 -11.69
CA THR A 182 1.00 19.83 -12.22
C THR A 182 0.00 19.46 -11.12
N VAL A 183 0.49 19.24 -9.88
CA VAL A 183 -0.37 19.05 -8.70
C VAL A 183 -1.16 20.34 -8.41
N GLU A 184 -0.53 21.49 -8.51
CA GLU A 184 -1.17 22.81 -8.33
C GLU A 184 -2.26 23.05 -9.38
N ALA A 185 -1.99 22.74 -10.65
CA ALA A 185 -2.95 22.86 -11.75
C ALA A 185 -4.17 21.92 -11.58
N ILE A 186 -3.98 20.72 -11.05
CA ILE A 186 -5.07 19.78 -10.74
C ILE A 186 -5.89 20.30 -9.56
N CYS A 187 -5.25 20.78 -8.50
CA CYS A 187 -5.94 21.38 -7.36
C CYS A 187 -6.76 22.62 -7.77
N ASP A 188 -6.28 23.41 -8.72
CA ASP A 188 -7.01 24.58 -9.23
C ASP A 188 -8.16 24.21 -10.16
N ALA A 189 -8.06 23.12 -10.90
CA ALA A 189 -9.16 22.60 -11.74
C ALA A 189 -10.27 21.90 -10.92
N MET A 190 -10.02 21.57 -9.67
CA MET A 190 -10.97 20.94 -8.73
C MET A 190 -11.68 21.96 -7.83
N LYS A 191 -11.35 23.26 -7.90
CA LYS A 191 -12.05 24.37 -7.22
C LYS A 191 -13.19 24.92 -8.06
#